data_b35ee476ee96b9bd91f6d3f8285644eb
#
_entry.id   b35ee476ee96b9bd91f6d3f8285644eb
#
_cell.length_a   1.000
_cell.length_b   1.000
_cell.length_c   1.000
_cell.angle_alpha   90.00
_cell.angle_beta   90.00
_cell.angle_gamma   90.00
#
_symmetry.space_group_name_H-M   'P 1'
#
loop_
_entity.id
_entity.type
_entity.pdbx_description
1 polymer ?
#
loop_
_entity_poly.entity_id
_entity_poly.type
_entity_poly.pdbx_seq_one_letter_code
_entity_poly.pdbx_strand_id
1 'polypeptide(L)'
;MDDAPGMQFLSSHGKSKSGNDVIFSWFARYQNAAAAGADAVNGTVGALLEDDGSLAINTVVDSALREAPPVEFAAYAPLKGLPNFLDLAQTLALGEHRSTLEGLGVNGMATASPGGSGALFLAASNFAERGEAVLLRDRHWGPYSGFLKGSNLNIATYPLLPKEEMAEHPNFDAAGFQDALESLATTQSTVMTWLNDPAHNPTGLSLPSESRYALLNLFMESATRHENVGHTLLIDAAYHLYADEPHGLSLIHISEPTRRTP
;
A
#
# COMPACT_ATOMS: atom_id res chain seq x y z
N MET A 1 -18.37 -20.62 22.09
CA MET A 1 -18.26 -19.17 22.35
C MET A 1 -19.66 -18.69 22.54
N ASP A 2 -20.00 -18.38 23.79
CA ASP A 2 -21.33 -17.90 24.15
C ASP A 2 -21.59 -16.58 23.46
N ASP A 3 -22.78 -16.46 22.85
CA ASP A 3 -23.22 -15.24 22.17
C ASP A 3 -23.20 -14.07 23.15
N ALA A 4 -22.22 -13.20 23.04
CA ALA A 4 -22.20 -11.97 23.81
C ALA A 4 -23.46 -11.16 23.50
N PRO A 5 -24.08 -10.48 24.50
CA PRO A 5 -25.27 -9.67 24.29
C PRO A 5 -25.04 -8.65 23.15
N GLY A 6 -25.88 -8.66 22.13
CA GLY A 6 -25.76 -7.81 20.94
C GLY A 6 -25.22 -8.52 19.67
N MET A 7 -24.57 -9.67 19.78
CA MET A 7 -24.09 -10.44 18.62
C MET A 7 -25.22 -10.93 17.71
N GLN A 8 -26.41 -11.06 18.23
CA GLN A 8 -27.60 -11.46 17.45
C GLN A 8 -28.02 -10.46 16.37
N PHE A 9 -27.59 -9.20 16.48
CA PHE A 9 -27.89 -8.16 15.49
C PHE A 9 -26.90 -8.12 14.34
N LEU A 10 -25.79 -8.85 14.46
CA LEU A 10 -24.76 -8.88 13.42
C LEU A 10 -25.08 -9.93 12.35
N SER A 11 -24.78 -9.60 11.10
CA SER A 11 -24.75 -10.57 10.01
C SER A 11 -23.69 -11.65 10.27
N SER A 12 -23.74 -12.76 9.55
CA SER A 12 -22.71 -13.81 9.61
C SER A 12 -21.32 -13.25 9.31
N HIS A 13 -21.21 -12.34 8.34
CA HIS A 13 -19.95 -11.63 8.04
C HIS A 13 -19.50 -10.71 9.20
N GLY A 14 -20.43 -9.99 9.83
CA GLY A 14 -20.12 -9.19 11.02
C GLY A 14 -19.62 -10.04 12.19
N LYS A 15 -20.26 -11.18 12.43
CA LYS A 15 -19.86 -12.13 13.48
C LYS A 15 -18.49 -12.79 13.23
N SER A 16 -18.07 -12.92 11.99
CA SER A 16 -16.76 -13.48 11.64
C SER A 16 -15.58 -12.53 11.86
N LYS A 17 -15.84 -11.25 12.11
CA LYS A 17 -14.78 -10.25 12.41
C LYS A 17 -14.38 -10.37 13.87
N SER A 18 -13.09 -10.61 14.13
CA SER A 18 -12.56 -10.54 15.49
C SER A 18 -12.28 -9.09 15.87
N GLY A 19 -12.69 -8.69 17.08
CA GLY A 19 -12.42 -7.35 17.62
C GLY A 19 -11.05 -7.22 18.31
N ASN A 20 -10.19 -8.23 18.25
CA ASN A 20 -8.89 -8.19 18.92
C ASN A 20 -7.89 -7.39 18.07
N ASP A 21 -7.60 -6.17 18.49
CA ASP A 21 -6.47 -5.40 18.00
C ASP A 21 -5.20 -5.81 18.75
N VAL A 22 -4.40 -6.66 18.11
CA VAL A 22 -3.17 -7.20 18.70
C VAL A 22 -2.16 -6.09 18.97
N ILE A 23 -2.07 -5.09 18.11
CA ILE A 23 -1.09 -3.99 18.23
C ILE A 23 -1.39 -3.15 19.47
N PHE A 24 -2.63 -2.69 19.62
CA PHE A 24 -3.02 -1.90 20.79
C PHE A 24 -3.02 -2.70 22.10
N SER A 25 -3.26 -4.01 22.03
CA SER A 25 -3.12 -4.87 23.22
C SER A 25 -1.67 -4.95 23.72
N TRP A 26 -0.69 -5.03 22.81
CA TRP A 26 0.73 -4.99 23.15
C TRP A 26 1.16 -3.59 23.60
N PHE A 27 0.64 -2.54 22.98
CA PHE A 27 0.89 -1.16 23.42
C PHE A 27 0.42 -0.92 24.86
N ALA A 28 -0.77 -1.39 25.23
CA ALA A 28 -1.25 -1.33 26.61
C ALA A 28 -0.34 -2.10 27.58
N ARG A 29 0.21 -3.26 27.17
CA ARG A 29 1.18 -4.00 27.98
C ARG A 29 2.49 -3.22 28.17
N TYR A 30 2.99 -2.57 27.13
CA TYR A 30 4.14 -1.69 27.22
C TYR A 30 3.87 -0.56 28.22
N GLN A 31 2.75 0.16 28.09
CA GLN A 31 2.39 1.26 28.98
C GLN A 31 2.33 0.81 30.46
N ASN A 32 1.72 -0.36 30.73
CA ASN A 32 1.64 -0.90 32.08
C ASN A 32 3.03 -1.29 32.63
N ALA A 33 3.91 -1.87 31.83
CA ALA A 33 5.26 -2.22 32.22
C ALA A 33 6.10 -0.97 32.53
N ALA A 34 6.04 0.05 31.66
CA ALA A 34 6.74 1.31 31.85
C ALA A 34 6.24 2.05 33.11
N ALA A 35 4.93 2.09 33.35
CA ALA A 35 4.34 2.67 34.55
C ALA A 35 4.75 1.92 35.82
N ALA A 36 5.04 0.62 35.74
CA ALA A 36 5.58 -0.18 36.84
C ALA A 36 7.11 -0.03 37.02
N GLY A 37 7.77 0.84 36.26
CA GLY A 37 9.20 1.10 36.35
C GLY A 37 10.09 0.11 35.62
N ALA A 38 9.54 -0.70 34.72
CA ALA A 38 10.36 -1.58 33.87
C ALA A 38 11.07 -0.77 32.78
N ASP A 39 12.31 -1.18 32.47
CA ASP A 39 13.03 -0.70 31.26
C ASP A 39 12.46 -1.38 30.03
N ALA A 40 11.33 -0.80 29.55
CA ALA A 40 10.56 -1.37 28.45
C ALA A 40 10.69 -0.52 27.20
N VAL A 41 10.95 -1.18 26.05
CA VAL A 41 11.04 -0.55 24.73
C VAL A 41 9.70 -0.69 24.01
N ASN A 42 9.16 0.41 23.48
CA ASN A 42 7.96 0.41 22.67
C ASN A 42 8.29 0.04 21.21
N GLY A 43 8.04 -1.20 20.83
CA GLY A 43 8.14 -1.66 19.44
C GLY A 43 6.77 -1.94 18.78
N THR A 44 5.67 -1.33 19.27
CA THR A 44 4.30 -1.72 18.88
C THR A 44 3.65 -0.79 17.88
N VAL A 45 3.59 0.52 18.19
CA VAL A 45 2.95 1.53 17.34
C VAL A 45 4.03 2.33 16.65
N GLY A 46 4.08 2.27 15.31
CA GLY A 46 4.96 3.10 14.52
C GLY A 46 4.43 4.53 14.45
N ALA A 47 5.09 5.44 15.16
CA ALA A 47 4.83 6.87 15.09
C ALA A 47 6.17 7.59 14.93
N LEU A 48 6.18 8.69 14.16
CA LEU A 48 7.35 9.57 14.11
C LEU A 48 7.39 10.37 15.40
N LEU A 49 8.51 10.27 16.11
CA LEU A 49 8.74 10.96 17.38
C LEU A 49 9.89 11.94 17.24
N GLU A 50 9.80 13.05 17.97
CA GLU A 50 10.91 13.96 18.22
C GLU A 50 11.92 13.32 19.20
N ASP A 51 13.10 13.92 19.35
CA ASP A 51 14.14 13.42 20.24
C ASP A 51 13.72 13.36 21.72
N ASP A 52 12.74 14.16 22.12
CA ASP A 52 12.17 14.18 23.48
C ASP A 52 11.06 13.13 23.70
N GLY A 53 10.74 12.34 22.65
CA GLY A 53 9.69 11.31 22.68
C GLY A 53 8.29 11.84 22.45
N SER A 54 8.09 13.12 22.18
CA SER A 54 6.80 13.68 21.75
C SER A 54 6.49 13.32 20.30
N LEU A 55 5.20 13.36 19.93
CA LEU A 55 4.82 13.13 18.51
C LEU A 55 5.35 14.25 17.63
N ALA A 56 6.02 13.90 16.57
CA ALA A 56 6.40 14.82 15.52
C ALA A 56 5.16 15.34 14.80
N ILE A 57 4.95 16.66 14.86
CA ILE A 57 3.80 17.32 14.25
C ILE A 57 4.29 18.21 13.12
N ASN A 58 3.74 18.01 11.91
CA ASN A 58 3.99 18.92 10.81
C ASN A 58 3.31 20.25 11.09
N THR A 59 4.11 21.26 11.49
CA THR A 59 3.64 22.57 11.90
C THR A 59 2.93 23.34 10.79
N VAL A 60 3.31 23.11 9.53
CA VAL A 60 2.64 23.73 8.36
C VAL A 60 1.23 23.21 8.21
N VAL A 61 1.05 21.89 8.36
CA VAL A 61 -0.28 21.25 8.30
C VAL A 61 -1.13 21.67 9.50
N ASP A 62 -0.56 21.70 10.71
CA ASP A 62 -1.30 22.13 11.92
C ASP A 62 -1.78 23.57 11.78
N SER A 63 -0.92 24.49 11.32
CA SER A 63 -1.31 25.89 11.07
C SER A 63 -2.41 25.99 10.01
N ALA A 64 -2.26 25.30 8.88
CA ALA A 64 -3.25 25.31 7.80
C ALA A 64 -4.63 24.81 8.29
N LEU A 65 -4.65 23.75 9.11
CA LEU A 65 -5.88 23.21 9.67
C LEU A 65 -6.56 24.19 10.65
N ARG A 66 -5.78 24.90 11.48
CA ARG A 66 -6.32 25.87 12.45
C ARG A 66 -6.83 27.15 11.79
N GLU A 67 -6.21 27.55 10.68
CA GLU A 67 -6.53 28.78 9.96
C GLU A 67 -7.62 28.57 8.91
N ALA A 68 -7.96 27.33 8.57
CA ALA A 68 -8.95 27.03 7.54
C ALA A 68 -10.34 27.56 7.95
N PRO A 69 -11.05 28.25 7.04
CA PRO A 69 -12.37 28.76 7.30
C PRO A 69 -13.37 27.65 7.64
N PRO A 70 -14.28 27.87 8.61
CA PRO A 70 -15.27 26.85 8.98
C PRO A 70 -16.09 26.27 7.82
N VAL A 71 -16.31 27.05 6.77
CA VAL A 71 -17.04 26.61 5.57
C VAL A 71 -16.31 25.46 4.83
N GLU A 72 -14.98 25.41 4.90
CA GLU A 72 -14.21 24.35 4.26
C GLU A 72 -14.39 22.99 4.95
N PHE A 73 -14.69 22.99 6.25
CA PHE A 73 -15.00 21.76 7.00
C PHE A 73 -16.47 21.36 6.91
N ALA A 74 -17.37 22.36 6.73
CA ALA A 74 -18.81 22.13 6.77
C ALA A 74 -19.40 21.80 5.39
N ALA A 75 -18.70 22.15 4.31
CA ALA A 75 -19.20 21.96 2.96
C ALA A 75 -19.09 20.50 2.50
N TYR A 76 -20.03 20.06 1.67
CA TYR A 76 -19.89 18.79 0.96
C TYR A 76 -18.73 18.85 -0.03
N ALA A 77 -17.82 17.88 0.05
CA ALA A 77 -16.82 17.65 -0.97
C ALA A 77 -17.41 16.85 -2.15
N PRO A 78 -16.96 17.09 -3.39
CA PRO A 78 -17.27 16.21 -4.51
C PRO A 78 -16.85 14.76 -4.23
N LEU A 79 -17.59 13.77 -4.76
CA LEU A 79 -17.33 12.35 -4.51
C LEU A 79 -15.88 11.92 -4.84
N LYS A 80 -15.30 12.49 -5.89
CA LYS A 80 -13.91 12.22 -6.28
C LYS A 80 -12.88 12.95 -5.42
N GLY A 81 -13.27 14.01 -4.74
CA GLY A 81 -12.41 14.95 -4.02
C GLY A 81 -12.41 16.35 -4.63
N LEU A 82 -11.80 17.29 -3.93
CA LEU A 82 -11.67 18.68 -4.39
C LEU A 82 -10.72 18.76 -5.60
N PRO A 83 -11.04 19.50 -6.67
CA PRO A 83 -10.21 19.55 -7.89
C PRO A 83 -8.74 19.90 -7.62
N ASN A 84 -8.48 20.91 -6.80
CA ASN A 84 -7.12 21.30 -6.44
C ASN A 84 -6.36 20.19 -5.68
N PHE A 85 -7.03 19.48 -4.79
CA PHE A 85 -6.43 18.33 -4.10
C PHE A 85 -6.04 17.24 -5.08
N LEU A 86 -6.92 16.90 -6.03
CA LEU A 86 -6.67 15.86 -7.03
C LEU A 86 -5.51 16.22 -7.95
N ASP A 87 -5.42 17.48 -8.36
CA ASP A 87 -4.33 17.97 -9.20
C ASP A 87 -2.98 17.95 -8.46
N LEU A 88 -2.96 18.46 -7.22
CA LEU A 88 -1.78 18.43 -6.36
C LEU A 88 -1.33 17.00 -6.04
N ALA A 89 -2.25 16.08 -5.81
CA ALA A 89 -1.94 14.67 -5.58
C ALA A 89 -1.26 14.03 -6.79
N GLN A 90 -1.73 14.31 -8.00
CA GLN A 90 -1.07 13.86 -9.23
C GLN A 90 0.31 14.50 -9.40
N THR A 91 0.42 15.79 -9.12
CA THR A 91 1.71 16.48 -9.17
C THR A 91 2.71 15.92 -8.17
N LEU A 92 2.27 15.60 -6.95
CA LEU A 92 3.10 14.97 -5.94
C LEU A 92 3.54 13.56 -6.36
N ALA A 93 2.63 12.77 -6.95
CA ALA A 93 2.90 11.40 -7.37
C ALA A 93 3.79 11.32 -8.62
N LEU A 94 3.57 12.17 -9.60
CA LEU A 94 4.22 12.08 -10.91
C LEU A 94 5.40 13.04 -11.08
N GLY A 95 5.49 14.08 -10.24
CA GLY A 95 6.56 15.06 -10.26
C GLY A 95 6.76 15.71 -11.64
N GLU A 96 8.01 15.91 -12.02
CA GLU A 96 8.42 16.49 -13.31
C GLU A 96 8.08 15.61 -14.53
N HIS A 97 7.80 14.32 -14.31
CA HIS A 97 7.47 13.37 -15.38
C HIS A 97 6.00 13.43 -15.81
N ARG A 98 5.14 14.17 -15.09
CA ARG A 98 3.71 14.26 -15.40
C ARG A 98 3.45 14.64 -16.86
N SER A 99 4.08 15.72 -17.34
CA SER A 99 3.89 16.19 -18.72
C SER A 99 4.42 15.20 -19.77
N THR A 100 5.52 14.51 -19.46
CA THR A 100 6.08 13.50 -20.35
C THR A 100 5.14 12.29 -20.48
N LEU A 101 4.58 11.82 -19.36
CA LEU A 101 3.63 10.70 -19.34
C LEU A 101 2.34 11.05 -20.09
N GLU A 102 1.80 12.24 -19.86
CA GLU A 102 0.63 12.75 -20.60
C GLU A 102 0.92 12.81 -22.11
N GLY A 103 2.11 13.29 -22.51
CA GLY A 103 2.56 13.31 -23.91
C GLY A 103 2.70 11.92 -24.55
N LEU A 104 2.95 10.89 -23.75
CA LEU A 104 2.97 9.48 -24.17
C LEU A 104 1.58 8.83 -24.19
N GLY A 105 0.52 9.56 -23.86
CA GLY A 105 -0.84 9.07 -23.81
C GLY A 105 -1.22 8.33 -22.53
N VAL A 106 -0.41 8.44 -21.48
CA VAL A 106 -0.76 7.92 -20.16
C VAL A 106 -1.81 8.81 -19.50
N ASN A 107 -2.97 8.25 -19.18
CA ASN A 107 -4.05 8.97 -18.53
C ASN A 107 -3.95 8.81 -17.01
N GLY A 108 -3.53 9.88 -16.32
CA GLY A 108 -3.54 9.92 -14.85
C GLY A 108 -4.90 10.41 -14.32
N MET A 109 -5.43 9.70 -13.33
CA MET A 109 -6.59 10.12 -12.56
C MET A 109 -6.31 10.01 -11.07
N ALA A 110 -6.83 10.96 -10.30
CA ALA A 110 -6.79 10.92 -8.85
C ALA A 110 -8.20 10.83 -8.26
N THR A 111 -8.32 10.21 -7.11
CA THR A 111 -9.53 10.20 -6.30
C THR A 111 -9.16 10.33 -4.83
N ALA A 112 -9.95 11.08 -4.07
CA ALA A 112 -9.78 11.18 -2.64
C ALA A 112 -10.31 9.91 -1.95
N SER A 113 -9.70 9.59 -0.82
CA SER A 113 -10.10 8.48 0.04
C SER A 113 -9.95 8.86 1.50
N PRO A 114 -10.61 8.18 2.45
CA PRO A 114 -10.40 8.38 3.88
C PRO A 114 -9.03 7.78 4.31
N GLY A 115 -7.96 8.49 3.97
CA GLY A 115 -6.58 8.08 4.22
C GLY A 115 -6.12 6.89 3.35
N GLY A 116 -4.89 6.40 3.62
CA GLY A 116 -4.31 5.25 2.93
C GLY A 116 -5.13 3.97 3.07
N SER A 117 -5.72 3.73 4.24
CA SER A 117 -6.61 2.58 4.46
C SER A 117 -7.83 2.59 3.54
N GLY A 118 -8.43 3.76 3.32
CA GLY A 118 -9.52 3.92 2.37
C GLY A 118 -9.07 3.68 0.93
N ALA A 119 -7.89 4.17 0.55
CA ALA A 119 -7.32 3.94 -0.77
C ALA A 119 -7.09 2.45 -1.05
N LEU A 120 -6.49 1.73 -0.09
CA LEU A 120 -6.25 0.29 -0.19
C LEU A 120 -7.56 -0.51 -0.32
N PHE A 121 -8.58 -0.15 0.48
CA PHE A 121 -9.88 -0.81 0.41
C PHE A 121 -10.59 -0.54 -0.92
N LEU A 122 -10.53 0.70 -1.43
CA LEU A 122 -11.08 1.05 -2.74
C LEU A 122 -10.36 0.28 -3.86
N ALA A 123 -9.03 0.20 -3.79
CA ALA A 123 -8.25 -0.55 -4.77
C ALA A 123 -8.63 -2.05 -4.75
N ALA A 124 -8.64 -2.68 -3.57
CA ALA A 124 -9.05 -4.07 -3.41
C ALA A 124 -10.45 -4.34 -3.97
N SER A 125 -11.38 -3.41 -3.76
CA SER A 125 -12.78 -3.58 -4.16
C SER A 125 -13.05 -3.35 -5.65
N ASN A 126 -12.10 -2.74 -6.39
CA ASN A 126 -12.33 -2.34 -7.78
C ASN A 126 -11.39 -2.99 -8.81
N PHE A 127 -10.22 -3.48 -8.39
CA PHE A 127 -9.21 -3.98 -9.32
C PHE A 127 -8.93 -5.49 -9.21
N ALA A 128 -9.65 -6.19 -8.35
CA ALA A 128 -9.59 -7.66 -8.27
C ALA A 128 -10.99 -8.26 -8.19
N GLU A 129 -11.19 -9.40 -8.79
CA GLU A 129 -12.46 -10.12 -8.74
C GLU A 129 -12.62 -10.84 -7.39
N ARG A 130 -13.85 -10.86 -6.88
CA ARG A 130 -14.16 -11.48 -5.58
C ARG A 130 -13.84 -12.99 -5.61
N GLY A 131 -13.14 -13.45 -4.60
CA GLY A 131 -12.71 -14.83 -4.47
C GLY A 131 -11.32 -15.08 -5.03
N GLU A 132 -10.78 -14.18 -5.84
CA GLU A 132 -9.41 -14.24 -6.34
C GLU A 132 -8.38 -13.83 -5.29
N ALA A 133 -7.11 -14.09 -5.56
CA ALA A 133 -6.01 -13.77 -4.66
C ALA A 133 -5.24 -12.54 -5.15
N VAL A 134 -4.86 -11.68 -4.20
CA VAL A 134 -3.93 -10.57 -4.41
C VAL A 134 -2.53 -11.02 -4.04
N LEU A 135 -1.55 -10.71 -4.87
CA LEU A 135 -0.15 -11.08 -4.69
C LEU A 135 0.56 -10.07 -3.77
N LEU A 136 1.11 -10.56 -2.67
CA LEU A 136 1.86 -9.80 -1.68
C LEU A 136 3.24 -10.43 -1.46
N ARG A 137 4.17 -9.66 -0.88
CA ARG A 137 5.35 -10.24 -0.23
C ARG A 137 4.93 -11.08 0.98
N ASP A 138 5.66 -12.15 1.30
CA ASP A 138 5.40 -13.03 2.45
C ASP A 138 5.48 -12.28 3.79
N ARG A 139 6.25 -11.20 3.84
CA ARG A 139 6.26 -10.22 4.92
C ARG A 139 5.64 -8.93 4.41
N HIS A 140 4.53 -8.55 5.01
CA HIS A 140 3.77 -7.36 4.62
C HIS A 140 3.12 -6.72 5.85
N TRP A 141 2.67 -5.50 5.69
CA TRP A 141 1.91 -4.83 6.74
C TRP A 141 0.64 -5.62 7.10
N GLY A 142 0.54 -6.03 8.38
CA GLY A 142 -0.51 -6.94 8.85
C GLY A 142 -1.94 -6.55 8.46
N PRO A 143 -2.34 -5.26 8.54
CA PRO A 143 -3.67 -4.82 8.15
C PRO A 143 -4.09 -5.07 6.70
N TYR A 144 -3.16 -5.29 5.75
CA TYR A 144 -3.52 -5.68 4.39
C TYR A 144 -4.49 -6.86 4.35
N SER A 145 -4.24 -7.86 5.19
CA SER A 145 -5.11 -9.03 5.31
C SER A 145 -6.55 -8.66 5.66
N GLY A 146 -6.75 -7.62 6.48
CA GLY A 146 -8.07 -7.13 6.86
C GLY A 146 -8.82 -6.48 5.68
N PHE A 147 -8.13 -5.67 4.88
CA PHE A 147 -8.72 -5.03 3.70
C PHE A 147 -9.10 -6.03 2.63
N LEU A 148 -8.22 -7.00 2.34
CA LEU A 148 -8.45 -8.03 1.34
C LEU A 148 -9.59 -8.95 1.76
N LYS A 149 -9.59 -9.44 3.00
CA LYS A 149 -10.69 -10.22 3.55
C LYS A 149 -12.01 -9.45 3.55
N GLY A 150 -11.97 -8.15 3.89
CA GLY A 150 -13.14 -7.26 3.85
C GLY A 150 -13.74 -7.12 2.44
N SER A 151 -12.91 -7.23 1.41
CA SER A 151 -13.30 -7.21 -0.01
C SER A 151 -13.59 -8.59 -0.59
N ASN A 152 -13.58 -9.65 0.24
CA ASN A 152 -13.74 -11.05 -0.16
C ASN A 152 -12.63 -11.52 -1.14
N LEU A 153 -11.39 -11.13 -0.86
CA LEU A 153 -10.20 -11.52 -1.60
C LEU A 153 -9.32 -12.44 -0.75
N ASN A 154 -8.59 -13.30 -1.42
CA ASN A 154 -7.57 -14.16 -0.84
C ASN A 154 -6.19 -13.49 -0.94
N ILE A 155 -5.17 -14.12 -0.33
CA ILE A 155 -3.79 -13.68 -0.39
C ILE A 155 -2.96 -14.80 -0.98
N ALA A 156 -2.19 -14.46 -2.01
CA ALA A 156 -1.04 -15.23 -2.49
C ALA A 156 0.23 -14.49 -2.09
N THR A 157 1.30 -15.20 -1.87
CA THR A 157 2.56 -14.57 -1.44
C THR A 157 3.75 -15.07 -2.25
N TYR A 158 4.76 -14.19 -2.37
CA TYR A 158 6.09 -14.54 -2.85
C TYR A 158 7.13 -14.10 -1.79
N PRO A 159 8.32 -14.72 -1.77
CA PRO A 159 9.34 -14.38 -0.78
C PRO A 159 9.78 -12.92 -0.87
N LEU A 160 9.94 -12.26 0.27
CA LEU A 160 10.47 -10.89 0.34
C LEU A 160 11.91 -10.82 -0.17
N LEU A 161 12.71 -11.82 0.20
CA LEU A 161 14.13 -11.91 -0.12
C LEU A 161 14.43 -13.21 -0.86
N PRO A 162 15.38 -13.19 -1.79
CA PRO A 162 15.82 -14.41 -2.46
C PRO A 162 16.46 -15.38 -1.46
N LYS A 163 16.43 -16.66 -1.82
CA LYS A 163 17.04 -17.72 -0.98
C LYS A 163 18.56 -17.78 -1.10
N GLU A 164 19.10 -17.24 -2.18
CA GLU A 164 20.51 -17.25 -2.50
C GLU A 164 21.21 -16.01 -1.95
N GLU A 165 22.33 -16.19 -1.21
CA GLU A 165 23.09 -15.06 -0.65
C GLU A 165 23.70 -14.13 -1.72
N MET A 166 23.97 -14.64 -2.91
CA MET A 166 24.56 -13.92 -4.06
C MET A 166 23.53 -13.67 -5.16
N ALA A 167 22.28 -13.43 -4.81
CA ALA A 167 21.25 -13.15 -5.82
C ALA A 167 21.54 -11.84 -6.58
N GLU A 168 21.19 -11.82 -7.87
CA GLU A 168 21.30 -10.63 -8.72
C GLU A 168 20.54 -9.43 -8.14
N HIS A 169 19.43 -9.71 -7.47
CA HIS A 169 18.56 -8.72 -6.84
C HIS A 169 18.45 -9.02 -5.33
N PRO A 170 19.36 -8.53 -4.48
CA PRO A 170 19.42 -8.94 -3.06
C PRO A 170 18.16 -8.58 -2.26
N ASN A 171 17.39 -7.58 -2.66
CA ASN A 171 16.15 -7.16 -2.00
C ASN A 171 14.88 -7.60 -2.74
N PHE A 172 15.01 -8.48 -3.74
CA PHE A 172 13.88 -8.93 -4.55
C PHE A 172 14.09 -10.36 -5.06
N ASP A 173 13.21 -11.27 -4.67
CA ASP A 173 13.16 -12.62 -5.25
C ASP A 173 12.41 -12.60 -6.59
N ALA A 174 13.15 -12.34 -7.66
CA ALA A 174 12.60 -12.26 -9.00
C ALA A 174 11.97 -13.58 -9.46
N ALA A 175 12.60 -14.71 -9.17
CA ALA A 175 12.10 -16.04 -9.53
C ALA A 175 10.81 -16.37 -8.77
N GLY A 176 10.81 -16.18 -7.44
CA GLY A 176 9.62 -16.40 -6.63
C GLY A 176 8.46 -15.47 -6.99
N PHE A 177 8.75 -14.23 -7.37
CA PHE A 177 7.74 -13.29 -7.87
C PHE A 177 7.16 -13.76 -9.20
N GLN A 178 8.00 -14.14 -10.17
CA GLN A 178 7.59 -14.65 -11.47
C GLN A 178 6.70 -15.88 -11.33
N ASP A 179 7.13 -16.88 -10.57
CA ASP A 179 6.38 -18.12 -10.36
C ASP A 179 4.99 -17.86 -9.78
N ALA A 180 4.91 -16.99 -8.75
CA ALA A 180 3.65 -16.63 -8.12
C ALA A 180 2.73 -15.84 -9.07
N LEU A 181 3.29 -14.90 -9.83
CA LEU A 181 2.57 -14.09 -10.82
C LEU A 181 1.95 -14.97 -11.91
N GLU A 182 2.74 -15.88 -12.49
CA GLU A 182 2.29 -16.82 -13.54
C GLU A 182 1.25 -17.81 -13.02
N SER A 183 1.41 -18.28 -11.78
CA SER A 183 0.42 -19.16 -11.14
C SER A 183 -0.95 -18.48 -11.03
N LEU A 184 -0.98 -17.20 -10.67
CA LEU A 184 -2.22 -16.43 -10.60
C LEU A 184 -2.77 -16.12 -12.00
N ALA A 185 -1.93 -15.69 -12.95
CA ALA A 185 -2.34 -15.34 -14.30
C ALA A 185 -2.94 -16.52 -15.08
N THR A 186 -2.58 -17.76 -14.74
CA THR A 186 -3.17 -18.96 -15.36
C THR A 186 -4.47 -19.41 -14.73
N THR A 187 -4.83 -18.90 -13.54
CA THR A 187 -5.97 -19.40 -12.74
C THR A 187 -7.04 -18.35 -12.45
N GLN A 188 -6.73 -17.07 -12.65
CA GLN A 188 -7.60 -15.95 -12.30
C GLN A 188 -7.91 -15.09 -13.54
N SER A 189 -8.97 -14.29 -13.44
CA SER A 189 -9.33 -13.29 -14.45
C SER A 189 -8.64 -11.94 -14.20
N THR A 190 -8.22 -11.70 -12.95
CA THR A 190 -7.43 -10.52 -12.58
C THR A 190 -6.21 -10.93 -11.75
N VAL A 191 -5.10 -10.25 -11.95
CA VAL A 191 -3.89 -10.36 -11.14
C VAL A 191 -3.56 -8.99 -10.57
N MET A 192 -3.80 -8.84 -9.29
CA MET A 192 -3.47 -7.63 -8.56
C MET A 192 -2.25 -7.89 -7.67
N THR A 193 -1.20 -7.11 -7.85
CA THR A 193 0.00 -7.16 -7.02
C THR A 193 0.08 -5.90 -6.15
N TRP A 194 0.28 -6.04 -4.84
CA TRP A 194 0.53 -4.94 -3.93
C TRP A 194 2.00 -4.87 -3.53
N LEU A 195 2.59 -3.72 -3.76
CA LEU A 195 3.97 -3.42 -3.44
C LEU A 195 4.02 -2.21 -2.50
N ASN A 196 4.47 -2.42 -1.26
CA ASN A 196 4.83 -1.31 -0.37
C ASN A 196 6.30 -0.97 -0.62
N ASP A 197 6.57 0.16 -1.24
CA ASP A 197 7.89 0.66 -1.62
C ASP A 197 7.82 2.18 -1.86
N PRO A 198 8.80 2.98 -1.42
CA PRO A 198 9.99 2.61 -0.64
C PRO A 198 9.71 2.41 0.86
N ALA A 199 10.76 2.07 1.60
CA ALA A 199 10.75 1.90 3.05
C ALA A 199 9.64 0.96 3.54
N HIS A 200 9.62 -0.25 2.96
CA HIS A 200 8.65 -1.31 3.19
C HIS A 200 8.35 -1.55 4.68
N ASN A 201 7.08 -1.53 5.06
CA ASN A 201 6.63 -1.91 6.39
C ASN A 201 6.35 -3.44 6.44
N PRO A 202 7.02 -4.23 7.31
CA PRO A 202 7.74 -3.79 8.53
C PRO A 202 9.27 -3.76 8.43
N THR A 203 9.88 -3.95 7.27
CA THR A 203 11.32 -4.22 7.19
C THR A 203 12.20 -2.99 6.97
N GLY A 204 11.62 -1.86 6.56
CA GLY A 204 12.37 -0.65 6.18
C GLY A 204 13.12 -0.76 4.85
N LEU A 205 13.07 -1.92 4.17
CA LEU A 205 13.77 -2.14 2.91
C LEU A 205 13.13 -1.34 1.78
N SER A 206 13.98 -0.78 0.92
CA SER A 206 13.56 -0.21 -0.36
C SER A 206 14.13 -1.07 -1.50
N LEU A 207 13.41 -1.16 -2.59
CA LEU A 207 13.91 -1.80 -3.79
C LEU A 207 14.95 -0.90 -4.47
N PRO A 208 16.16 -1.39 -4.78
CA PRO A 208 17.07 -0.72 -5.69
C PRO A 208 16.44 -0.55 -7.08
N SER A 209 16.94 0.41 -7.85
CA SER A 209 16.41 0.70 -9.20
C SER A 209 16.41 -0.54 -10.11
N GLU A 210 17.47 -1.33 -10.11
CA GLU A 210 17.56 -2.56 -10.89
C GLU A 210 16.46 -3.57 -10.51
N SER A 211 16.17 -3.71 -9.21
CA SER A 211 15.12 -4.61 -8.73
C SER A 211 13.73 -4.12 -9.09
N ARG A 212 13.51 -2.79 -9.10
CA ARG A 212 12.27 -2.18 -9.58
C ARG A 212 12.08 -2.45 -11.07
N TYR A 213 13.14 -2.28 -11.88
CA TYR A 213 13.12 -2.62 -13.32
C TYR A 213 12.80 -4.09 -13.54
N ALA A 214 13.46 -5.00 -12.81
CA ALA A 214 13.22 -6.43 -12.92
C ALA A 214 11.76 -6.78 -12.60
N LEU A 215 11.20 -6.25 -11.50
CA LEU A 215 9.81 -6.45 -11.13
C LEU A 215 8.85 -5.98 -12.21
N LEU A 216 9.05 -4.76 -12.74
CA LEU A 216 8.20 -4.21 -13.79
C LEU A 216 8.28 -5.01 -15.09
N ASN A 217 9.47 -5.42 -15.50
CA ASN A 217 9.64 -6.23 -16.69
C ASN A 217 8.87 -7.55 -16.57
N LEU A 218 9.03 -8.27 -15.47
CA LEU A 218 8.30 -9.51 -15.19
C LEU A 218 6.79 -9.30 -15.19
N PHE A 219 6.33 -8.21 -14.57
CA PHE A 219 4.92 -7.86 -14.53
C PHE A 219 4.35 -7.55 -15.92
N MET A 220 5.08 -6.77 -16.72
CA MET A 220 4.69 -6.43 -18.10
C MET A 220 4.74 -7.63 -19.04
N GLU A 221 5.73 -8.52 -18.88
CA GLU A 221 5.82 -9.77 -19.63
C GLU A 221 4.63 -10.67 -19.34
N SER A 222 4.24 -10.81 -18.08
CA SER A 222 3.04 -11.57 -17.69
C SER A 222 1.78 -10.96 -18.31
N ALA A 223 1.61 -9.63 -18.20
CA ALA A 223 0.48 -8.93 -18.80
C ALA A 223 0.41 -9.10 -20.33
N THR A 224 1.57 -9.14 -21.01
CA THR A 224 1.64 -9.37 -22.45
C THR A 224 1.35 -10.83 -22.82
N ARG A 225 1.78 -11.78 -21.99
CA ARG A 225 1.57 -13.21 -22.22
C ARG A 225 0.12 -13.62 -21.96
N HIS A 226 -0.53 -12.98 -20.99
CA HIS A 226 -1.89 -13.26 -20.56
C HIS A 226 -2.83 -12.08 -20.90
N GLU A 227 -2.99 -11.76 -22.16
CA GLU A 227 -3.73 -10.57 -22.64
C GLU A 227 -5.20 -10.51 -22.20
N ASN A 228 -5.79 -11.65 -21.84
CA ASN A 228 -7.18 -11.72 -21.36
C ASN A 228 -7.30 -11.60 -19.83
N VAL A 229 -6.19 -11.43 -19.12
CA VAL A 229 -6.14 -11.29 -17.66
C VAL A 229 -5.86 -9.82 -17.31
N GLY A 230 -6.70 -9.24 -16.49
CA GLY A 230 -6.49 -7.87 -16.00
C GLY A 230 -5.29 -7.80 -15.05
N HIS A 231 -4.25 -7.03 -15.37
CA HIS A 231 -3.08 -6.85 -14.52
C HIS A 231 -3.10 -5.48 -13.87
N THR A 232 -2.95 -5.44 -12.53
CA THR A 232 -2.89 -4.21 -11.75
C THR A 232 -1.73 -4.26 -10.76
N LEU A 233 -0.82 -3.28 -10.83
CA LEU A 233 0.22 -3.06 -9.83
C LEU A 233 -0.19 -1.89 -8.94
N LEU A 234 -0.45 -2.17 -7.66
CA LEU A 234 -0.67 -1.15 -6.63
C LEU A 234 0.66 -0.89 -5.93
N ILE A 235 1.08 0.37 -5.91
CA ILE A 235 2.24 0.82 -5.16
C ILE A 235 1.73 1.59 -3.94
N ASP A 236 1.94 1.01 -2.76
CA ASP A 236 1.72 1.69 -1.49
C ASP A 236 2.96 2.51 -1.14
N ALA A 237 2.90 3.80 -1.46
CA ALA A 237 4.00 4.74 -1.31
C ALA A 237 3.88 5.58 -0.02
N ALA A 238 3.30 5.01 1.05
CA ALA A 238 3.04 5.71 2.31
C ALA A 238 4.28 6.39 2.90
N TYR A 239 5.47 5.84 2.61
CA TYR A 239 6.73 6.29 3.20
C TYR A 239 7.65 7.02 2.21
N HIS A 240 7.20 7.31 0.99
CA HIS A 240 8.08 7.87 -0.06
C HIS A 240 8.69 9.23 0.30
N LEU A 241 8.00 10.06 1.10
CA LEU A 241 8.51 11.35 1.55
C LEU A 241 9.51 11.24 2.72
N TYR A 242 9.66 10.06 3.32
CA TYR A 242 10.56 9.78 4.43
C TYR A 242 11.75 8.91 4.03
N ALA A 243 11.79 8.46 2.77
CA ALA A 243 12.92 7.69 2.26
C ALA A 243 14.06 8.63 1.84
N ASP A 244 15.31 8.16 2.00
CA ASP A 244 16.52 8.93 1.65
C ASP A 244 16.55 9.30 0.16
N GLU A 245 15.92 8.53 -0.69
CA GLU A 245 15.71 8.83 -2.10
C GLU A 245 14.27 9.28 -2.32
N PRO A 246 13.98 10.58 -2.50
CA PRO A 246 12.63 11.10 -2.73
C PRO A 246 11.99 10.59 -4.03
N HIS A 247 12.73 9.88 -4.87
CA HIS A 247 12.31 9.35 -6.16
C HIS A 247 11.76 7.91 -6.11
N GLY A 248 11.33 7.45 -4.94
CA GLY A 248 10.74 6.12 -4.77
C GLY A 248 9.54 5.80 -5.68
N LEU A 249 8.93 6.82 -6.29
CA LEU A 249 7.92 6.67 -7.34
C LEU A 249 8.52 6.49 -8.74
N SER A 250 9.83 6.32 -8.87
CA SER A 250 10.49 6.08 -10.15
C SER A 250 9.99 4.83 -10.91
N LEU A 251 9.27 3.95 -10.24
CA LEU A 251 8.53 2.86 -10.92
C LEU A 251 7.56 3.38 -12.00
N ILE A 252 6.98 4.55 -11.79
CA ILE A 252 6.09 5.20 -12.77
C ILE A 252 6.90 5.77 -13.93
N HIS A 253 8.18 6.11 -13.71
CA HIS A 253 9.06 6.74 -14.67
C HIS A 253 9.81 5.73 -15.55
N ILE A 254 9.79 4.45 -15.18
CA ILE A 254 10.57 3.38 -15.82
C ILE A 254 9.88 2.81 -17.05
N SER A 255 8.58 2.95 -17.17
CA SER A 255 7.85 2.48 -18.35
C SER A 255 8.01 3.44 -19.53
N GLU A 256 9.22 3.52 -20.12
CA GLU A 256 9.26 3.86 -21.53
C GLU A 256 8.51 2.75 -22.28
N PRO A 257 7.40 3.07 -22.96
CA PRO A 257 6.76 2.09 -23.79
C PRO A 257 7.81 1.69 -24.84
N THR A 258 8.24 0.44 -24.79
CA THR A 258 9.01 -0.13 -25.89
C THR A 258 8.21 0.13 -27.14
N ARG A 259 8.62 1.11 -27.95
CA ARG A 259 8.05 1.37 -29.25
C ARG A 259 8.13 0.04 -30.02
N ARG A 260 7.01 -0.62 -30.16
CA ARG A 260 6.84 -1.54 -31.26
C ARG A 260 6.90 -0.67 -32.52
N THR A 261 8.04 -0.59 -33.17
CA THR A 261 8.12 -0.18 -34.58
C THR A 261 7.26 -1.14 -35.37
N PRO A 262 6.45 -0.66 -36.30
CA PRO A 262 5.55 -1.46 -37.11
C PRO A 262 6.33 -2.42 -38.01
#